data_fbfefcc26a63da753ff557973838ecdc
#
_entry.id   fbfefcc26a63da753ff557973838ecdc
#
_cell.length_a   1.000
_cell.length_b   1.000
_cell.length_c   1.000
_cell.angle_alpha   90.00
_cell.angle_beta   90.00
_cell.angle_gamma   90.00
#
_symmetry.space_group_name_H-M   'P 1'
#
loop_
_entity.id
_entity.type
_entity.pdbx_description
1 polymer ?
#
loop_
_entity_poly.entity_id
_entity_poly.type
_entity_poly.pdbx_seq_one_letter_code
_entity_poly.pdbx_strand_id
1 'polypeptide(L)'
;FFTENFLTDMPAVNIHNSTFTEDWRQRRISNLAYLLLLNTLSSRNFHDYSQYPVFPWVVQMSTAKSPQIRDLSKTMGGLGASERIEVLKEKYNSEDPFNPVPKFYYGTHYSSPGVVFNYLIRLSPFTECCKQLQGGKFDLADRMFFSMISSWRSATREMSDVRELIP
;
A
#
# COMPACT_ATOMS: atom_id res chain seq x y z
N PHE A 1 -18.81 -7.75 -5.57
CA PHE A 1 -18.84 -8.76 -6.64
C PHE A 1 -17.58 -9.64 -6.74
N PHE A 2 -16.51 -9.31 -6.01
CA PHE A 2 -15.26 -10.11 -6.01
C PHE A 2 -15.01 -10.91 -4.73
N THR A 3 -15.85 -10.76 -3.69
CA THR A 3 -15.50 -11.21 -2.34
C THR A 3 -16.11 -12.55 -1.93
N GLU A 4 -17.23 -12.97 -2.45
CA GLU A 4 -17.88 -14.19 -1.94
C GLU A 4 -17.27 -15.49 -2.46
N ASN A 5 -16.80 -15.54 -3.69
CA ASN A 5 -16.24 -16.77 -4.27
C ASN A 5 -14.74 -16.96 -4.00
N PHE A 6 -14.01 -15.90 -3.61
CA PHE A 6 -12.58 -16.02 -3.37
C PHE A 6 -12.23 -16.55 -1.97
N LEU A 7 -13.10 -16.28 -0.99
CA LEU A 7 -12.87 -16.74 0.40
C LEU A 7 -13.40 -18.16 0.63
N THR A 8 -14.38 -18.62 -0.17
CA THR A 8 -14.94 -19.96 -0.05
C THR A 8 -14.01 -21.07 -0.57
N ASP A 9 -13.13 -20.72 -1.51
CA ASP A 9 -12.16 -21.68 -2.07
C ASP A 9 -10.81 -21.68 -1.35
N MET A 10 -10.65 -20.86 -0.30
CA MET A 10 -9.44 -20.92 0.52
C MET A 10 -9.57 -22.08 1.50
N PRO A 11 -8.67 -23.08 1.45
CA PRO A 11 -8.65 -24.13 2.44
C PRO A 11 -8.52 -23.50 3.84
N ALA A 12 -9.22 -24.04 4.83
CA ALA A 12 -9.09 -23.61 6.21
C ALA A 12 -7.61 -23.65 6.62
N VAL A 13 -6.97 -22.47 6.68
CA VAL A 13 -5.54 -22.39 6.96
C VAL A 13 -5.34 -22.55 8.45
N ASN A 14 -4.83 -23.72 8.84
CA ASN A 14 -4.34 -23.89 10.19
C ASN A 14 -3.02 -23.10 10.34
N ILE A 15 -3.10 -21.93 10.95
CA ILE A 15 -2.01 -20.96 11.10
C ILE A 15 -0.78 -21.58 11.78
N HIS A 16 -0.99 -22.53 12.69
CA HIS A 16 0.09 -23.14 13.48
C HIS A 16 0.88 -24.24 12.73
N ASN A 17 0.33 -24.76 11.64
CA ASN A 17 0.94 -25.83 10.84
C ASN A 17 0.95 -25.49 9.34
N SER A 18 0.92 -24.21 9.00
CA SER A 18 0.70 -23.81 7.62
C SER A 18 1.97 -23.89 6.78
N THR A 19 1.87 -24.65 5.72
CA THR A 19 2.88 -24.70 4.64
C THR A 19 2.66 -23.64 3.58
N PHE A 20 1.79 -22.62 3.84
CA PHE A 20 1.32 -21.69 2.81
C PHE A 20 2.45 -20.90 2.12
N THR A 21 3.53 -20.58 2.84
CA THR A 21 4.70 -19.94 2.24
C THR A 21 5.42 -20.88 1.27
N GLU A 22 5.52 -22.15 1.63
CA GLU A 22 6.09 -23.17 0.77
C GLU A 22 5.15 -23.48 -0.40
N ASP A 23 3.84 -23.49 -0.17
CA ASP A 23 2.83 -23.65 -1.22
C ASP A 23 2.91 -22.52 -2.26
N TRP A 24 3.15 -21.29 -1.79
CA TRP A 24 3.40 -20.17 -2.67
C TRP A 24 4.74 -20.29 -3.42
N ARG A 25 5.82 -20.64 -2.75
CA ARG A 25 7.13 -20.87 -3.36
C ARG A 25 7.08 -21.93 -4.45
N GLN A 26 6.33 -22.99 -4.21
CA GLN A 26 6.10 -24.09 -5.16
C GLN A 26 4.97 -23.81 -6.16
N ARG A 27 4.44 -22.60 -6.19
CA ARG A 27 3.36 -22.16 -7.09
C ARG A 27 2.05 -22.96 -6.98
N ARG A 28 1.79 -23.58 -5.83
CA ARG A 28 0.51 -24.25 -5.54
C ARG A 28 -0.61 -23.24 -5.24
N ILE A 29 -0.25 -22.07 -4.74
CA ILE A 29 -1.17 -20.92 -4.60
C ILE A 29 -0.63 -19.71 -5.36
N SER A 30 -1.53 -18.85 -5.81
CA SER A 30 -1.18 -17.64 -6.56
C SER A 30 -0.55 -16.57 -5.66
N ASN A 31 0.14 -15.58 -6.27
CA ASN A 31 0.65 -14.42 -5.55
C ASN A 31 -0.48 -13.66 -4.83
N LEU A 32 -1.63 -13.49 -5.49
CA LEU A 32 -2.77 -12.81 -4.87
C LEU A 32 -3.31 -13.58 -3.67
N ALA A 33 -3.49 -14.89 -3.79
CA ALA A 33 -3.94 -15.72 -2.67
C ALA A 33 -2.96 -15.64 -1.48
N TYR A 34 -1.67 -15.68 -1.75
CA TYR A 34 -0.64 -15.53 -0.71
C TYR A 34 -0.70 -14.16 -0.02
N LEU A 35 -0.83 -13.07 -0.79
CA LEU A 35 -0.95 -11.71 -0.22
C LEU A 35 -2.24 -11.54 0.60
N LEU A 36 -3.35 -12.11 0.16
CA LEU A 36 -4.60 -12.11 0.92
C LEU A 36 -4.47 -12.90 2.23
N LEU A 37 -3.79 -14.04 2.20
CA LEU A 37 -3.47 -14.80 3.43
C LEU A 37 -2.65 -13.96 4.40
N LEU A 38 -1.60 -13.29 3.94
CA LEU A 38 -0.79 -12.41 4.79
C LEU A 38 -1.62 -11.27 5.40
N ASN A 39 -2.51 -10.66 4.63
CA ASN A 39 -3.43 -9.64 5.12
C ASN A 39 -4.36 -10.22 6.20
N THR A 40 -4.95 -11.38 5.96
CA THR A 40 -5.83 -12.07 6.92
C THR A 40 -5.09 -12.41 8.22
N LEU A 41 -3.86 -12.92 8.12
CA LEU A 41 -3.02 -13.23 9.29
C LEU A 41 -2.66 -11.99 10.11
N SER A 42 -2.60 -10.82 9.45
CA SER A 42 -2.41 -9.53 10.11
C SER A 42 -3.72 -8.91 10.61
N SER A 43 -4.82 -9.66 10.65
CA SER A 43 -6.16 -9.18 11.03
C SER A 43 -6.72 -8.10 10.11
N ARG A 44 -6.24 -8.00 8.87
CA ARG A 44 -6.76 -7.06 7.88
C ARG A 44 -7.94 -7.66 7.13
N ASN A 45 -8.95 -6.86 6.86
CA ASN A 45 -10.14 -7.29 6.12
C ASN A 45 -10.81 -6.11 5.39
N PHE A 46 -11.68 -6.42 4.42
CA PHE A 46 -12.35 -5.41 3.59
C PHE A 46 -13.50 -4.66 4.31
N HIS A 47 -13.84 -5.03 5.53
CA HIS A 47 -14.89 -4.39 6.32
C HIS A 47 -14.35 -3.40 7.36
N ASP A 48 -13.04 -3.40 7.59
CA ASP A 48 -12.38 -2.46 8.49
C ASP A 48 -11.47 -1.51 7.69
N TYR A 49 -11.89 -0.26 7.56
CA TYR A 49 -11.15 0.75 6.81
C TYR A 49 -9.86 1.20 7.51
N SER A 50 -9.74 0.95 8.82
CA SER A 50 -8.49 1.19 9.56
C SER A 50 -7.49 0.04 9.41
N GLN A 51 -7.98 -1.16 9.08
CA GLN A 51 -7.22 -2.37 8.85
C GLN A 51 -7.58 -2.98 7.48
N TYR A 52 -7.67 -2.14 6.47
CA TYR A 52 -7.98 -2.56 5.11
C TYR A 52 -6.80 -3.34 4.51
N PRO A 53 -7.05 -4.35 3.68
CA PRO A 53 -5.99 -5.09 3.00
C PRO A 53 -5.05 -4.17 2.22
N VAL A 54 -3.76 -4.47 2.27
CA VAL A 54 -2.73 -3.69 1.60
C VAL A 54 -1.85 -4.58 0.72
N PHE A 55 -1.35 -4.01 -0.36
CA PHE A 55 -0.59 -4.73 -1.38
C PHE A 55 0.67 -3.95 -1.75
N PRO A 56 1.78 -4.63 -2.07
CA PRO A 56 3.00 -3.98 -2.51
C PRO A 56 2.85 -3.45 -3.94
N TRP A 57 3.55 -2.37 -4.23
CA TRP A 57 3.79 -1.95 -5.60
C TRP A 57 4.71 -2.97 -6.28
N VAL A 58 4.26 -3.63 -7.33
CA VAL A 58 5.03 -4.62 -8.09
C VAL A 58 5.27 -4.13 -9.51
N VAL A 59 4.23 -3.61 -10.15
CA VAL A 59 4.27 -3.13 -11.53
C VAL A 59 4.61 -1.65 -11.54
N GLN A 60 5.60 -1.29 -12.35
CA GLN A 60 5.92 0.11 -12.62
C GLN A 60 4.80 0.74 -13.43
N MET A 61 4.13 1.75 -12.87
CA MET A 61 3.06 2.46 -13.54
C MET A 61 3.63 3.47 -14.53
N SER A 62 3.52 3.15 -15.79
CA SER A 62 4.01 3.97 -16.91
C SER A 62 3.04 3.93 -18.08
N THR A 63 3.29 4.77 -19.08
CA THR A 63 2.55 4.78 -20.35
C THR A 63 3.06 3.73 -21.34
N ALA A 64 4.02 2.91 -20.97
CA ALA A 64 4.55 1.84 -21.80
C ALA A 64 3.46 0.82 -22.14
N LYS A 65 3.52 0.27 -23.36
CA LYS A 65 2.53 -0.70 -23.85
C LYS A 65 2.54 -2.03 -23.09
N SER A 66 3.68 -2.39 -22.49
CA SER A 66 3.82 -3.62 -21.70
C SER A 66 4.13 -3.29 -20.24
N PRO A 67 3.48 -3.95 -19.27
CA PRO A 67 3.81 -3.81 -17.86
C PRO A 67 5.25 -4.21 -17.59
N GLN A 68 5.96 -3.40 -16.82
CA GLN A 68 7.31 -3.70 -16.35
C GLN A 68 7.28 -3.89 -14.84
N ILE A 69 8.01 -4.88 -14.35
CA ILE A 69 8.20 -5.06 -12.91
C ILE A 69 9.23 -4.03 -12.44
N ARG A 70 8.95 -3.36 -11.33
CA ARG A 70 9.91 -2.43 -10.71
C ARG A 70 11.12 -3.19 -10.17
N ASP A 71 12.20 -2.48 -9.89
CA ASP A 71 13.33 -3.04 -9.16
C ASP A 71 12.89 -3.40 -7.72
N LEU A 72 12.63 -4.68 -7.49
CA LEU A 72 12.18 -5.21 -6.20
C LEU A 72 13.31 -5.31 -5.16
N SER A 73 14.55 -5.08 -5.54
CA SER A 73 15.68 -5.00 -4.61
C SER A 73 15.71 -3.66 -3.85
N LYS A 74 14.91 -2.69 -4.29
CA LYS A 74 14.82 -1.35 -3.71
C LYS A 74 13.47 -1.14 -3.04
N THR A 75 13.46 -0.40 -1.95
CA THR A 75 12.23 0.14 -1.36
C THR A 75 11.60 1.18 -2.28
N MET A 76 10.31 1.51 -2.08
CA MET A 76 9.67 2.60 -2.83
C MET A 76 10.40 3.93 -2.62
N GLY A 77 10.82 4.20 -1.39
CA GLY A 77 11.64 5.39 -1.07
C GLY A 77 13.00 5.41 -1.76
N GLY A 78 13.52 4.25 -2.13
CA GLY A 78 14.78 4.09 -2.86
C GLY A 78 14.66 4.06 -4.38
N LEU A 79 13.42 4.14 -4.91
CA LEU A 79 13.14 4.23 -6.33
C LEU A 79 13.17 5.68 -6.77
N GLY A 80 13.99 6.28 -7.30
CA GLY A 80 13.96 7.70 -7.70
C GLY A 80 15.33 8.31 -7.72
N ALA A 81 15.38 9.62 -7.63
CA ALA A 81 16.63 10.33 -7.68
C ALA A 81 17.47 10.09 -6.41
N SER A 82 18.79 10.05 -6.59
CA SER A 82 19.76 9.85 -5.50
C SER A 82 19.61 10.89 -4.38
N GLU A 83 19.19 12.10 -4.71
CA GLU A 83 18.98 13.19 -3.75
C GLU A 83 17.96 12.81 -2.66
N ARG A 84 16.90 12.07 -3.03
CA ARG A 84 15.91 11.58 -2.07
C ARG A 84 16.54 10.64 -1.03
N ILE A 85 17.42 9.76 -1.47
CA ILE A 85 18.13 8.83 -0.59
C ILE A 85 19.06 9.57 0.35
N GLU A 86 19.77 10.58 -0.12
CA GLU A 86 20.68 11.39 0.73
C GLU A 86 19.91 12.16 1.80
N VAL A 87 18.80 12.81 1.45
CA VAL A 87 17.94 13.50 2.45
C VAL A 87 17.39 12.52 3.49
N LEU A 88 16.99 11.29 3.08
CA LEU A 88 16.54 10.27 4.03
C LEU A 88 17.67 9.80 4.95
N LYS A 89 18.90 9.68 4.45
CA LYS A 89 20.07 9.34 5.26
C LYS A 89 20.43 10.46 6.23
N GLU A 90 20.42 11.70 5.79
CA GLU A 90 20.66 12.87 6.65
C GLU A 90 19.64 12.91 7.79
N LYS A 91 18.34 12.74 7.46
CA LYS A 91 17.29 12.67 8.46
C LYS A 91 17.51 11.52 9.46
N TYR A 92 17.89 10.35 8.99
CA TYR A 92 18.16 9.20 9.86
C TYR A 92 19.36 9.44 10.78
N ASN A 93 20.40 10.10 10.28
CA ASN A 93 21.61 10.39 11.02
C ASN A 93 21.49 11.62 11.93
N SER A 94 20.46 12.47 11.72
CA SER A 94 20.21 13.62 12.59
C SER A 94 19.91 13.16 14.01
N GLU A 95 20.47 13.85 14.99
CA GLU A 95 20.16 13.62 16.40
C GLU A 95 19.07 14.60 16.84
N ASP A 96 17.98 14.05 17.31
CA ASP A 96 16.92 14.82 17.99
C ASP A 96 16.82 14.32 19.43
N PRO A 97 17.47 14.99 20.39
CA PRO A 97 17.49 14.56 21.78
C PRO A 97 16.11 14.64 22.45
N PHE A 98 15.13 15.32 21.81
CA PHE A 98 13.76 15.45 22.33
C PHE A 98 12.80 14.43 21.70
N ASN A 99 13.25 13.66 20.73
CA ASN A 99 12.41 12.66 20.08
C ASN A 99 12.62 11.28 20.70
N PRO A 100 11.64 10.76 21.47
CA PRO A 100 11.75 9.46 22.10
C PRO A 100 11.58 8.29 21.11
N VAL A 101 11.25 8.58 19.85
CA VAL A 101 10.99 7.55 18.83
C VAL A 101 12.32 7.04 18.28
N PRO A 102 12.53 5.72 18.20
CA PRO A 102 13.72 5.17 17.57
C PRO A 102 13.92 5.70 16.14
N LYS A 103 15.17 5.82 15.72
CA LYS A 103 15.51 6.31 14.38
C LYS A 103 14.86 5.45 13.30
N PHE A 104 14.26 6.11 12.30
CA PHE A 104 13.68 5.47 11.12
C PHE A 104 13.89 6.35 9.88
N TYR A 105 13.93 5.73 8.70
CA TYR A 105 14.10 6.49 7.46
C TYR A 105 12.83 7.24 7.06
N TYR A 106 11.69 6.57 7.08
CA TYR A 106 10.38 7.17 6.80
C TYR A 106 9.26 6.32 7.37
N GLY A 107 8.10 6.92 7.58
CA GLY A 107 6.84 6.25 7.90
C GLY A 107 5.85 6.36 6.75
N THR A 108 4.84 5.51 6.76
CA THR A 108 3.76 5.53 5.77
C THR A 108 2.40 5.29 6.45
N HIS A 109 1.37 5.93 5.92
CA HIS A 109 0.00 5.88 6.46
C HIS A 109 -0.92 4.93 5.66
N TYR A 110 -0.40 3.82 5.17
CA TYR A 110 -1.16 2.88 4.34
C TYR A 110 -2.36 2.20 5.01
N SER A 111 -2.53 2.33 6.32
CA SER A 111 -3.65 1.76 7.08
C SER A 111 -4.71 2.79 7.50
N SER A 112 -4.63 4.05 7.07
CA SER A 112 -5.64 5.02 7.46
C SER A 112 -6.87 4.94 6.55
N PRO A 113 -8.11 5.16 7.10
CA PRO A 113 -9.31 5.23 6.27
C PRO A 113 -9.22 6.27 5.16
N GLY A 114 -8.53 7.38 5.40
CA GLY A 114 -8.32 8.43 4.40
C GLY A 114 -7.57 7.93 3.15
N VAL A 115 -6.59 7.06 3.31
CA VAL A 115 -5.87 6.45 2.17
C VAL A 115 -6.79 5.52 1.39
N VAL A 116 -7.58 4.69 2.09
CA VAL A 116 -8.56 3.78 1.47
C VAL A 116 -9.58 4.58 0.67
N PHE A 117 -10.20 5.59 1.28
CA PHE A 117 -11.21 6.42 0.63
C PHE A 117 -10.64 7.21 -0.56
N ASN A 118 -9.40 7.67 -0.47
CA ASN A 118 -8.74 8.32 -1.60
C ASN A 118 -8.61 7.40 -2.81
N TYR A 119 -8.09 6.20 -2.65
CA TYR A 119 -7.95 5.26 -3.78
C TYR A 119 -9.28 4.77 -4.32
N LEU A 120 -10.29 4.61 -3.48
CA LEU A 120 -11.61 4.09 -3.83
C LEU A 120 -12.66 5.19 -4.08
N ILE A 121 -12.25 6.45 -4.18
CA ILE A 121 -13.15 7.63 -4.27
C ILE A 121 -14.21 7.56 -5.37
N ARG A 122 -13.99 6.77 -6.43
CA ARG A 122 -14.94 6.59 -7.53
C ARG A 122 -15.91 5.43 -7.36
N LEU A 123 -15.82 4.73 -6.24
CA LEU A 123 -16.66 3.57 -5.93
C LEU A 123 -17.58 3.91 -4.76
N SER A 124 -18.88 3.63 -4.92
CA SER A 124 -19.83 3.71 -3.81
C SER A 124 -19.56 2.55 -2.82
N PRO A 125 -19.61 2.77 -1.51
CA PRO A 125 -19.98 4.01 -0.78
C PRO A 125 -18.79 4.95 -0.49
N PHE A 126 -17.58 4.64 -0.93
CA PHE A 126 -16.34 5.33 -0.57
C PHE A 126 -16.33 6.81 -1.01
N THR A 127 -17.04 7.16 -2.09
CA THR A 127 -17.22 8.54 -2.53
C THR A 127 -17.84 9.40 -1.42
N GLU A 128 -18.93 8.91 -0.81
CA GLU A 128 -19.60 9.64 0.27
C GLU A 128 -18.79 9.62 1.56
N CYS A 129 -18.12 8.51 1.87
CA CYS A 129 -17.18 8.44 3.00
C CYS A 129 -16.04 9.46 2.86
N CYS A 130 -15.49 9.62 1.65
CA CYS A 130 -14.45 10.61 1.37
C CYS A 130 -14.95 12.03 1.60
N LYS A 131 -16.15 12.36 1.12
CA LYS A 131 -16.78 13.67 1.34
C LYS A 131 -17.03 13.94 2.82
N GLN A 132 -17.55 12.97 3.55
CA GLN A 132 -17.79 13.10 5.00
C GLN A 132 -16.49 13.37 5.76
N LEU A 133 -15.41 12.66 5.42
CA LEU A 133 -14.09 12.87 6.00
C LEU A 133 -13.57 14.30 5.78
N GLN A 134 -13.95 14.93 4.67
CA GLN A 134 -13.57 16.29 4.28
C GLN A 134 -14.62 17.36 4.68
N GLY A 135 -15.51 17.07 5.62
CA GLY A 135 -16.52 18.02 6.09
C GLY A 135 -17.68 18.23 5.12
N GLY A 136 -18.07 17.22 4.36
CA GLY A 136 -19.24 17.20 3.48
C GLY A 136 -19.00 17.66 2.05
N LYS A 137 -17.76 17.94 1.66
CA LYS A 137 -17.36 18.35 0.30
C LYS A 137 -16.07 17.66 -0.13
N PHE A 138 -15.79 17.66 -1.41
CA PHE A 138 -14.53 17.15 -1.92
C PHE A 138 -13.37 18.10 -1.60
N ASP A 139 -12.19 17.53 -1.41
CA ASP A 139 -10.93 18.27 -1.42
C ASP A 139 -10.63 18.82 -2.83
N LEU A 140 -9.55 19.58 -2.97
CA LEU A 140 -9.10 20.09 -4.26
C LEU A 140 -8.84 18.94 -5.23
N ALA A 141 -9.22 19.13 -6.48
CA ALA A 141 -9.18 18.07 -7.49
C ALA A 141 -7.77 17.49 -7.73
N ASP A 142 -6.74 18.29 -7.58
CA ASP A 142 -5.33 17.91 -7.73
C ASP A 142 -4.80 17.03 -6.56
N ARG A 143 -5.49 17.07 -5.42
CA ARG A 143 -5.17 16.25 -4.25
C ARG A 143 -5.92 14.93 -4.22
N MET A 144 -6.97 14.78 -5.01
CA MET A 144 -7.76 13.56 -5.08
C MET A 144 -7.13 12.57 -6.04
N PHE A 145 -7.24 11.28 -5.70
CA PHE A 145 -6.77 10.22 -6.59
C PHE A 145 -7.48 10.25 -7.94
N PHE A 146 -6.74 10.28 -9.00
CA PHE A 146 -7.28 10.26 -10.37
C PHE A 146 -6.55 9.28 -11.30
N SER A 147 -5.33 8.86 -10.97
CA SER A 147 -4.51 8.04 -11.84
C SER A 147 -3.44 7.27 -11.06
N MET A 148 -3.31 5.97 -11.34
CA MET A 148 -2.22 5.15 -10.79
C MET A 148 -0.83 5.64 -11.24
N ILE A 149 -0.71 6.19 -12.44
CA ILE A 149 0.55 6.75 -12.93
C ILE A 149 0.95 7.97 -12.10
N SER A 150 -0.02 8.83 -11.76
CA SER A 150 0.23 9.98 -10.90
C SER A 150 0.64 9.56 -9.49
N SER A 151 -0.07 8.59 -8.90
CA SER A 151 0.27 8.04 -7.59
C SER A 151 1.65 7.37 -7.58
N TRP A 152 2.01 6.65 -8.64
CA TRP A 152 3.35 6.09 -8.80
C TRP A 152 4.43 7.16 -8.84
N ARG A 153 4.20 8.23 -9.63
CA ARG A 153 5.15 9.35 -9.71
C ARG A 153 5.32 10.03 -8.36
N SER A 154 4.22 10.26 -7.64
CA SER A 154 4.26 10.83 -6.30
C SER A 154 5.06 9.92 -5.36
N ALA A 155 4.71 8.65 -5.24
CA ALA A 155 5.38 7.69 -4.35
C ALA A 155 6.88 7.49 -4.66
N THR A 156 7.32 7.73 -5.91
CA THR A 156 8.73 7.56 -6.30
C THR A 156 9.54 8.86 -6.35
N ARG A 157 8.91 10.03 -6.24
CA ARG A 157 9.59 11.33 -6.41
C ARG A 157 9.40 12.28 -5.26
N GLU A 158 8.18 12.34 -4.70
CA GLU A 158 7.87 13.29 -3.64
C GLU A 158 8.43 12.83 -2.30
N MET A 159 9.09 13.75 -1.59
CA MET A 159 9.69 13.44 -0.29
C MET A 159 8.65 13.11 0.79
N SER A 160 7.46 13.67 0.69
CA SER A 160 6.37 13.49 1.64
C SER A 160 5.47 12.28 1.35
N ASP A 161 5.61 11.67 0.16
CA ASP A 161 4.75 10.56 -0.27
C ASP A 161 5.56 9.29 -0.45
N VAL A 162 5.94 8.65 0.65
CA VAL A 162 6.61 7.35 0.62
C VAL A 162 5.62 6.28 1.06
N ARG A 163 5.11 5.52 0.11
CA ARG A 163 4.14 4.44 0.32
C ARG A 163 4.70 3.12 -0.16
N GLU A 164 5.05 2.24 0.76
CA GLU A 164 5.49 0.88 0.43
C GLU A 164 4.33 -0.02 0.03
N LEU A 165 3.16 0.22 0.62
CA LEU A 165 1.94 -0.56 0.44
C LEU A 165 0.78 0.37 0.06
N ILE A 166 -0.15 -0.16 -0.72
CA ILE A 166 -1.41 0.50 -1.13
C ILE A 166 -2.58 -0.44 -0.89
N PRO A 167 -3.77 0.12 -0.61
CA PRO A 167 -4.98 -0.69 -0.48
C PRO A 167 -5.45 -1.32 -1.80
#